data_2f5b02d864941f7311829acc3544f841
#
_entry.id   2f5b02d864941f7311829acc3544f841
#
_cell.length_a   1.000
_cell.length_b   1.000
_cell.length_c   1.000
_cell.angle_alpha   90.00
_cell.angle_beta   90.00
_cell.angle_gamma   90.00
#
_symmetry.space_group_name_H-M   'P 1'
#
loop_
_entity.id
_entity.type
_entity.pdbx_description
1 polymer ?
#
loop_
_entity_poly.entity_id
_entity_poly.type
_entity_poly.pdbx_seq_one_letter_code
_entity_poly.pdbx_strand_id
1 'polypeptide(L)'
;MLEAVKIINDNLNRYTGRKKISETNLYICCPFHGERTPSLGIYLVEGGKYPYGTFHCFGCGASGGWNKLAKELNMTQVSEGDYKQRTTSSNMKELQKQEQRLLGRGSGVELPFGIEYKKSMGDWRTISGSLMEEIGCKVSFDPREKASYVVIPIYVGRNLVTYIKARWKKKKGAISYIVADASNVRDVGLFPYNKVRDMLKTSQYKGVLLVEGPRDALFLIDHGIPALAILGTNMWGTQKQRRVLRLLNKYECTPIVCMDADKVKANGVKPGQKAQREIYKAIKKDNPVKKINLEKIAKKAGLEELDPASLDDKTLKLIRGVVLR
;
A
#
# COMPACT_ATOMS: atom_id res chain seq x y z
N MET A 1 -26.50 -22.59 2.55
CA MET A 1 -25.80 -22.01 3.69
C MET A 1 -24.73 -23.00 4.09
N LEU A 2 -23.48 -22.61 4.22
CA LEU A 2 -22.39 -23.52 4.59
C LEU A 2 -22.63 -23.98 6.03
N GLU A 3 -22.36 -25.24 6.32
CA GLU A 3 -22.54 -25.83 7.65
C GLU A 3 -21.82 -25.04 8.75
N ALA A 4 -20.62 -24.53 8.46
CA ALA A 4 -19.87 -23.66 9.34
C ALA A 4 -20.64 -22.38 9.75
N VAL A 5 -21.31 -21.70 8.81
CA VAL A 5 -22.11 -20.50 9.09
C VAL A 5 -23.27 -20.81 10.00
N LYS A 6 -23.94 -21.95 9.78
CA LYS A 6 -25.04 -22.41 10.61
C LYS A 6 -24.58 -22.70 12.05
N ILE A 7 -23.49 -23.46 12.21
CA ILE A 7 -22.92 -23.75 13.53
C ILE A 7 -22.56 -22.46 14.27
N ILE A 8 -21.91 -21.51 13.61
CA ILE A 8 -21.53 -20.23 14.23
C ILE A 8 -22.77 -19.45 14.67
N ASN A 9 -23.77 -19.32 13.79
CA ASN A 9 -25.01 -18.60 14.11
C ASN A 9 -25.77 -19.24 15.26
N ASP A 10 -25.90 -20.57 15.28
CA ASP A 10 -26.58 -21.28 16.35
C ASP A 10 -25.91 -21.07 17.71
N ASN A 11 -24.56 -21.04 17.75
CA ASN A 11 -23.83 -20.74 18.98
C ASN A 11 -24.01 -19.28 19.42
N LEU A 12 -23.93 -18.31 18.47
CA LEU A 12 -24.11 -16.90 18.79
C LEU A 12 -25.53 -16.54 19.20
N ASN A 13 -26.55 -17.26 18.68
CA ASN A 13 -27.95 -17.12 19.11
C ASN A 13 -28.15 -17.57 20.55
N ARG A 14 -27.44 -18.61 20.99
CA ARG A 14 -27.49 -19.12 22.39
C ARG A 14 -26.63 -18.28 23.35
N TYR A 15 -25.78 -17.40 22.85
CA TYR A 15 -24.94 -16.56 23.71
C TYR A 15 -25.79 -15.59 24.55
N THR A 16 -25.72 -15.70 25.86
CA THR A 16 -26.52 -14.94 26.83
C THR A 16 -25.81 -13.68 27.38
N GLY A 17 -24.52 -13.51 27.07
CA GLY A 17 -23.73 -12.37 27.50
C GLY A 17 -24.16 -11.05 26.84
N ARG A 18 -23.59 -9.93 27.31
CA ARG A 18 -23.83 -8.61 26.71
C ARG A 18 -23.37 -8.58 25.26
N LYS A 19 -24.25 -8.16 24.36
CA LYS A 19 -23.99 -8.09 22.92
C LYS A 19 -24.52 -6.80 22.30
N LYS A 20 -23.85 -6.33 21.27
CA LYS A 20 -24.27 -5.21 20.43
C LYS A 20 -24.14 -5.62 18.96
N ILE A 21 -25.17 -5.46 18.18
CA ILE A 21 -25.21 -5.84 16.76
C ILE A 21 -24.94 -4.61 15.89
N SER A 22 -24.13 -4.77 14.86
CA SER A 22 -23.98 -3.85 13.75
C SER A 22 -24.25 -4.56 12.42
N GLU A 23 -24.25 -3.84 11.30
CA GLU A 23 -24.53 -4.40 9.97
C GLU A 23 -23.60 -5.58 9.58
N THR A 24 -22.37 -5.57 10.06
CA THR A 24 -21.33 -6.54 9.65
C THR A 24 -20.75 -7.34 10.81
N ASN A 25 -21.01 -6.95 12.06
CA ASN A 25 -20.36 -7.52 13.22
C ASN A 25 -21.34 -7.69 14.41
N LEU A 26 -21.12 -8.75 15.17
CA LEU A 26 -21.65 -8.87 16.53
C LEU A 26 -20.53 -8.53 17.51
N TYR A 27 -20.76 -7.59 18.41
CA TYR A 27 -19.84 -7.25 19.50
C TYR A 27 -20.26 -7.92 20.78
N ILE A 28 -19.30 -8.57 21.46
CA ILE A 28 -19.48 -9.20 22.77
C ILE A 28 -18.40 -8.74 23.75
N CYS A 29 -18.61 -8.94 25.04
CA CYS A 29 -17.55 -8.79 26.02
C CYS A 29 -16.44 -9.82 25.74
N CYS A 30 -15.19 -9.37 25.72
CA CYS A 30 -14.05 -10.20 25.36
C CYS A 30 -13.76 -11.27 26.41
N PRO A 31 -13.66 -12.57 26.07
CA PRO A 31 -13.31 -13.60 27.02
C PRO A 31 -11.81 -13.63 27.38
N PHE A 32 -10.96 -12.92 26.62
CA PHE A 32 -9.50 -12.89 26.82
C PHE A 32 -9.04 -11.82 27.82
N HIS A 33 -9.93 -10.90 28.24
CA HIS A 33 -9.66 -9.93 29.30
C HIS A 33 -10.97 -9.51 29.98
N GLY A 34 -10.88 -9.04 31.21
CA GLY A 34 -12.06 -8.62 31.98
C GLY A 34 -12.59 -7.26 31.49
N GLU A 35 -13.83 -7.22 31.02
CA GLU A 35 -14.52 -5.99 30.62
C GLU A 35 -16.02 -6.05 30.87
N ARG A 36 -16.65 -4.86 30.95
CA ARG A 36 -18.12 -4.74 31.12
C ARG A 36 -18.83 -4.23 29.88
N THR A 37 -18.09 -3.71 28.92
CA THR A 37 -18.60 -3.13 27.65
C THR A 37 -18.10 -3.98 26.48
N PRO A 38 -18.99 -4.43 25.57
CA PRO A 38 -18.58 -5.24 24.42
C PRO A 38 -17.52 -4.56 23.54
N SER A 39 -16.31 -5.12 23.47
CA SER A 39 -15.21 -4.62 22.63
C SER A 39 -14.66 -5.66 21.65
N LEU A 40 -15.10 -6.92 21.72
CA LEU A 40 -14.71 -7.96 20.79
C LEU A 40 -15.72 -8.05 19.65
N GLY A 41 -15.33 -7.67 18.44
CA GLY A 41 -16.15 -7.77 17.23
C GLY A 41 -15.96 -9.12 16.53
N ILE A 42 -17.07 -9.79 16.23
CA ILE A 42 -17.14 -11.05 15.46
C ILE A 42 -17.72 -10.71 14.08
N TYR A 43 -16.99 -11.01 13.02
CA TYR A 43 -17.37 -10.71 11.64
C TYR A 43 -18.39 -11.72 11.11
N LEU A 44 -19.56 -11.24 10.66
CA LEU A 44 -20.72 -12.05 10.27
C LEU A 44 -21.19 -11.78 8.83
N VAL A 45 -20.28 -11.51 7.90
CA VAL A 45 -20.63 -11.33 6.49
C VAL A 45 -20.16 -12.53 5.67
N GLU A 46 -21.14 -13.26 5.09
CA GLU A 46 -20.85 -14.38 4.20
C GLU A 46 -20.19 -13.89 2.90
N GLY A 47 -19.07 -14.54 2.51
CA GLY A 47 -18.33 -14.14 1.32
C GLY A 47 -17.62 -12.77 1.43
N GLY A 48 -17.58 -12.18 2.61
CA GLY A 48 -16.97 -10.90 2.87
C GLY A 48 -15.44 -10.96 2.95
N LYS A 49 -14.85 -9.85 3.43
CA LYS A 49 -13.39 -9.63 3.47
C LYS A 49 -12.65 -10.64 4.37
N TYR A 50 -13.29 -11.07 5.44
CA TYR A 50 -12.73 -12.04 6.39
C TYR A 50 -13.57 -13.30 6.42
N PRO A 51 -13.01 -14.48 6.82
CA PRO A 51 -13.79 -15.66 7.09
C PRO A 51 -14.90 -15.37 8.11
N TYR A 52 -16.08 -15.93 7.89
CA TYR A 52 -17.22 -15.80 8.81
C TYR A 52 -16.84 -16.29 10.20
N GLY A 53 -17.14 -15.54 11.25
CA GLY A 53 -16.74 -15.83 12.61
C GLY A 53 -15.31 -15.39 12.99
N THR A 54 -14.58 -14.70 12.10
CA THR A 54 -13.31 -14.06 12.48
C THR A 54 -13.56 -12.98 13.53
N PHE A 55 -12.74 -12.93 14.58
CA PHE A 55 -12.89 -11.94 15.63
C PHE A 55 -11.66 -11.07 15.84
N HIS A 56 -11.91 -9.87 16.35
CA HIS A 56 -10.89 -8.95 16.85
C HIS A 56 -11.41 -8.17 18.06
N CYS A 57 -10.62 -8.12 19.12
CA CYS A 57 -10.90 -7.32 20.30
C CYS A 57 -10.21 -5.98 20.22
N PHE A 58 -10.96 -4.88 20.29
CA PHE A 58 -10.44 -3.52 20.27
C PHE A 58 -9.84 -3.08 21.62
N GLY A 59 -10.14 -3.81 22.71
CA GLY A 59 -9.59 -3.55 24.04
C GLY A 59 -8.20 -4.15 24.23
N CYS A 60 -8.02 -5.45 24.01
CA CYS A 60 -6.77 -6.16 24.30
C CYS A 60 -6.00 -6.61 23.03
N GLY A 61 -6.54 -6.40 21.81
CA GLY A 61 -5.91 -6.81 20.56
C GLY A 61 -6.00 -8.30 20.24
N ALA A 62 -6.65 -9.11 21.08
CA ALA A 62 -6.85 -10.54 20.80
C ALA A 62 -7.61 -10.72 19.48
N SER A 63 -7.15 -11.65 18.63
CA SER A 63 -7.76 -11.90 17.34
C SER A 63 -7.60 -13.34 16.90
N GLY A 64 -8.43 -13.79 15.95
CA GLY A 64 -8.39 -15.15 15.41
C GLY A 64 -9.65 -15.56 14.67
N GLY A 65 -9.71 -16.84 14.30
CA GLY A 65 -10.91 -17.46 13.72
C GLY A 65 -11.86 -17.99 14.78
N TRP A 66 -13.05 -18.44 14.31
CA TRP A 66 -14.12 -18.94 15.18
C TRP A 66 -13.66 -19.98 16.21
N ASN A 67 -12.92 -21.01 15.81
CA ASN A 67 -12.55 -22.11 16.70
C ASN A 67 -11.73 -21.65 17.92
N LYS A 68 -10.89 -20.61 17.77
CA LYS A 68 -10.18 -20.02 18.90
C LYS A 68 -11.13 -19.33 19.88
N LEU A 69 -12.12 -18.60 19.37
CA LEU A 69 -13.13 -17.95 20.19
C LEU A 69 -14.11 -18.95 20.83
N ALA A 70 -14.55 -19.93 20.05
CA ALA A 70 -15.45 -20.97 20.50
C ALA A 70 -14.88 -21.80 21.67
N LYS A 71 -13.57 -22.07 21.65
CA LYS A 71 -12.86 -22.72 22.73
C LYS A 71 -12.96 -21.94 24.04
N GLU A 72 -12.71 -20.63 23.99
CA GLU A 72 -12.76 -19.75 25.16
C GLU A 72 -14.19 -19.55 25.71
N LEU A 73 -15.18 -19.61 24.83
CA LEU A 73 -16.60 -19.46 25.20
C LEU A 73 -17.32 -20.81 25.48
N ASN A 74 -16.60 -21.92 25.46
CA ASN A 74 -17.16 -23.26 25.55
C ASN A 74 -18.28 -23.54 24.53
N MET A 75 -18.07 -23.05 23.30
CA MET A 75 -19.01 -23.20 22.18
C MET A 75 -18.55 -24.27 21.19
N THR A 76 -19.46 -24.72 20.33
CA THR A 76 -19.19 -25.75 19.31
C THR A 76 -18.20 -25.18 18.29
N GLN A 77 -17.11 -25.90 18.06
CA GLN A 77 -16.11 -25.61 17.03
C GLN A 77 -16.61 -26.11 15.67
N VAL A 78 -16.09 -25.49 14.62
CA VAL A 78 -16.34 -25.87 13.23
C VAL A 78 -15.23 -26.81 12.78
N SER A 79 -15.55 -27.90 12.04
CA SER A 79 -14.55 -28.83 11.54
C SER A 79 -13.56 -28.15 10.58
N GLU A 80 -12.30 -28.58 10.56
CA GLU A 80 -11.31 -28.05 9.64
C GLU A 80 -11.69 -28.24 8.15
N GLY A 81 -12.47 -29.28 7.83
CA GLY A 81 -12.98 -29.56 6.49
C GLY A 81 -13.95 -28.48 6.01
N ASP A 82 -14.84 -28.03 6.88
CA ASP A 82 -15.83 -26.98 6.55
C ASP A 82 -15.19 -25.59 6.38
N TYR A 83 -14.01 -25.36 7.01
CA TYR A 83 -13.21 -24.17 6.84
C TYR A 83 -12.30 -24.23 5.59
N LYS A 84 -11.77 -25.42 5.22
CA LYS A 84 -10.77 -25.58 4.16
C LYS A 84 -11.33 -25.55 2.74
N GLN A 85 -12.62 -25.77 2.51
CA GLN A 85 -13.18 -25.79 1.15
C GLN A 85 -13.14 -24.47 0.39
N ARG A 86 -12.72 -23.35 1.01
CA ARG A 86 -12.57 -22.03 0.34
C ARG A 86 -11.18 -21.39 0.36
N THR A 87 -10.14 -22.05 0.92
CA THR A 87 -8.90 -21.30 1.22
C THR A 87 -7.82 -21.35 0.16
N THR A 88 -7.82 -22.19 -0.85
CA THR A 88 -6.68 -22.28 -1.78
C THR A 88 -6.99 -22.02 -3.27
N SER A 89 -8.06 -22.54 -3.82
CA SER A 89 -8.31 -22.32 -5.26
C SER A 89 -9.43 -21.31 -5.54
N SER A 90 -10.49 -21.27 -4.71
CA SER A 90 -11.57 -20.30 -4.87
C SER A 90 -11.17 -18.89 -4.43
N ASN A 91 -10.35 -18.76 -3.37
CA ASN A 91 -9.86 -17.45 -2.93
C ASN A 91 -8.91 -16.80 -3.94
N MET A 92 -8.09 -17.58 -4.66
CA MET A 92 -7.28 -17.02 -5.76
C MET A 92 -8.14 -16.56 -6.94
N LYS A 93 -9.17 -17.33 -7.30
CA LYS A 93 -10.12 -16.94 -8.36
C LYS A 93 -11.03 -15.79 -7.93
N GLU A 94 -11.50 -15.78 -6.68
CA GLU A 94 -12.32 -14.69 -6.13
C GLU A 94 -11.50 -13.41 -5.91
N LEU A 95 -10.26 -13.51 -5.43
CA LEU A 95 -9.30 -12.39 -5.36
C LEU A 95 -8.93 -11.88 -6.74
N GLN A 96 -8.75 -12.76 -7.74
CA GLN A 96 -8.57 -12.37 -9.13
C GLN A 96 -9.82 -11.69 -9.69
N LYS A 97 -11.02 -12.17 -9.35
CA LYS A 97 -12.30 -11.61 -9.76
C LYS A 97 -12.63 -10.30 -9.05
N GLN A 98 -12.27 -10.16 -7.75
CA GLN A 98 -12.30 -8.88 -7.02
C GLN A 98 -11.24 -7.91 -7.53
N GLU A 99 -10.04 -8.38 -7.83
CA GLU A 99 -9.00 -7.58 -8.46
C GLU A 99 -9.43 -7.13 -9.86
N GLN A 100 -10.07 -7.99 -10.66
CA GLN A 100 -10.68 -7.64 -11.94
C GLN A 100 -11.90 -6.72 -11.79
N ARG A 101 -12.72 -6.87 -10.74
CA ARG A 101 -13.84 -5.96 -10.45
C ARG A 101 -13.35 -4.60 -9.94
N LEU A 102 -12.30 -4.54 -9.14
CA LEU A 102 -11.63 -3.30 -8.74
C LEU A 102 -10.90 -2.65 -9.92
N LEU A 103 -10.36 -3.46 -10.84
CA LEU A 103 -9.74 -3.02 -12.08
C LEU A 103 -10.77 -2.66 -13.16
N GLY A 104 -11.99 -3.21 -13.11
CA GLY A 104 -13.06 -3.02 -14.09
C GLY A 104 -14.14 -2.01 -13.70
N ARG A 105 -14.27 -1.68 -12.44
CA ARG A 105 -15.06 -0.51 -12.00
C ARG A 105 -14.10 0.66 -11.97
N GLY A 106 -14.33 1.64 -12.82
CA GLY A 106 -13.66 2.93 -12.68
C GLY A 106 -13.67 3.31 -11.20
N SER A 107 -12.55 3.76 -10.67
CA SER A 107 -12.39 4.08 -9.24
C SER A 107 -13.36 5.18 -8.77
N GLY A 108 -14.21 5.71 -9.64
CA GLY A 108 -14.99 6.91 -9.39
C GLY A 108 -14.12 8.17 -9.22
N VAL A 109 -12.81 8.02 -9.37
CA VAL A 109 -11.86 9.13 -9.27
C VAL A 109 -11.78 9.82 -10.63
N GLU A 110 -12.08 11.10 -10.64
CA GLU A 110 -11.87 11.97 -11.80
C GLU A 110 -10.69 12.89 -11.56
N LEU A 111 -9.91 13.12 -12.62
CA LEU A 111 -8.84 14.10 -12.55
C LEU A 111 -9.45 15.51 -12.48
N PRO A 112 -8.92 16.39 -11.62
CA PRO A 112 -9.38 17.77 -11.58
C PRO A 112 -9.15 18.46 -12.92
N PHE A 113 -9.95 19.50 -13.19
CA PHE A 113 -9.76 20.33 -14.37
C PHE A 113 -8.34 20.90 -14.38
N GLY A 114 -7.72 20.89 -15.55
CA GLY A 114 -6.37 21.40 -15.76
C GLY A 114 -5.91 21.12 -17.18
N ILE A 115 -4.89 21.87 -17.60
CA ILE A 115 -4.23 21.68 -18.90
C ILE A 115 -3.22 20.52 -18.81
N GLU A 116 -3.06 19.77 -19.87
CA GLU A 116 -2.05 18.72 -19.95
C GLU A 116 -0.65 19.29 -19.79
N TYR A 117 0.18 18.59 -19.03
CA TYR A 117 1.59 18.96 -18.91
C TYR A 117 2.29 18.74 -20.26
N LYS A 118 3.02 19.74 -20.74
CA LYS A 118 3.84 19.67 -21.94
C LYS A 118 5.30 19.86 -21.59
N LYS A 119 6.21 19.14 -22.25
CA LYS A 119 7.66 19.29 -22.04
C LYS A 119 8.13 20.73 -22.19
N SER A 120 7.45 21.53 -23.03
CA SER A 120 7.73 22.95 -23.24
C SER A 120 7.47 23.82 -21.99
N MET A 121 6.76 23.30 -20.98
CA MET A 121 6.56 23.97 -19.70
C MET A 121 7.81 23.94 -18.81
N GLY A 122 8.85 23.20 -19.23
CA GLY A 122 10.10 23.01 -18.48
C GLY A 122 10.00 21.90 -17.43
N ASP A 123 11.03 21.80 -16.61
CA ASP A 123 11.11 20.77 -15.57
C ASP A 123 10.29 21.15 -14.34
N TRP A 124 9.69 20.15 -13.71
CA TRP A 124 9.04 20.34 -12.44
C TRP A 124 9.96 19.88 -11.30
N ARG A 125 10.47 20.85 -10.54
CA ARG A 125 11.50 20.63 -9.53
C ARG A 125 12.75 20.02 -10.16
N THR A 126 13.04 18.74 -9.94
CA THR A 126 14.20 18.03 -10.50
C THR A 126 13.80 16.92 -11.47
N ILE A 127 12.58 16.97 -12.00
CA ILE A 127 12.00 15.96 -12.88
C ILE A 127 11.77 16.57 -14.25
N SER A 128 12.26 15.92 -15.30
CA SER A 128 12.17 16.44 -16.66
C SER A 128 10.73 16.63 -17.12
N GLY A 129 10.51 17.73 -17.86
CA GLY A 129 9.21 18.02 -18.47
C GLY A 129 8.74 16.91 -19.41
N SER A 130 9.69 16.21 -20.05
CA SER A 130 9.39 15.06 -20.92
C SER A 130 8.77 13.91 -20.16
N LEU A 131 9.31 13.57 -18.98
CA LEU A 131 8.75 12.51 -18.14
C LEU A 131 7.38 12.90 -17.58
N MET A 132 7.21 14.19 -17.19
CA MET A 132 5.94 14.71 -16.70
C MET A 132 4.83 14.63 -17.76
N GLU A 133 5.15 14.93 -19.02
CA GLU A 133 4.25 14.79 -20.17
C GLU A 133 3.92 13.28 -20.40
N GLU A 134 4.92 12.43 -20.42
CA GLU A 134 4.76 10.98 -20.66
C GLU A 134 3.88 10.31 -19.59
N ILE A 135 3.98 10.71 -18.33
CA ILE A 135 3.13 10.21 -17.23
C ILE A 135 1.67 10.69 -17.35
N GLY A 136 1.41 11.71 -18.18
CA GLY A 136 0.08 12.30 -18.33
C GLY A 136 -0.28 13.23 -17.19
N CYS A 137 0.70 13.95 -16.65
CA CYS A 137 0.45 14.96 -15.62
C CYS A 137 -0.38 16.12 -16.19
N LYS A 138 -1.03 16.87 -15.30
CA LYS A 138 -1.76 18.09 -15.62
C LYS A 138 -1.30 19.26 -14.77
N VAL A 139 -1.53 20.46 -15.23
CA VAL A 139 -1.37 21.70 -14.46
C VAL A 139 -2.73 22.28 -14.17
N SER A 140 -3.04 22.49 -12.91
CA SER A 140 -4.30 23.05 -12.42
C SER A 140 -4.02 24.31 -11.61
N PHE A 141 -4.86 25.32 -11.77
CA PHE A 141 -4.82 26.54 -10.96
C PHE A 141 -5.95 26.52 -9.93
N ASP A 142 -5.63 26.81 -8.68
CA ASP A 142 -6.62 26.97 -7.62
C ASP A 142 -6.82 28.47 -7.33
N PRO A 143 -7.97 29.05 -7.71
CA PRO A 143 -8.21 30.47 -7.53
C PRO A 143 -8.33 30.90 -6.05
N ARG A 144 -8.76 29.98 -5.16
CA ARG A 144 -8.87 30.25 -3.71
C ARG A 144 -7.50 30.39 -3.07
N GLU A 145 -6.58 29.50 -3.43
CA GLU A 145 -5.21 29.52 -2.94
C GLU A 145 -4.27 30.37 -3.78
N LYS A 146 -4.76 30.93 -4.90
CA LYS A 146 -3.98 31.68 -5.91
C LYS A 146 -2.67 30.95 -6.27
N ALA A 147 -2.76 29.64 -6.48
CA ALA A 147 -1.59 28.80 -6.69
C ALA A 147 -1.79 27.79 -7.82
N SER A 148 -0.72 27.54 -8.56
CA SER A 148 -0.66 26.46 -9.54
C SER A 148 -0.21 25.17 -8.91
N TYR A 149 -0.79 24.07 -9.36
CA TYR A 149 -0.53 22.71 -8.91
C TYR A 149 -0.21 21.82 -10.09
N VAL A 150 0.70 20.90 -9.88
CA VAL A 150 0.87 19.71 -10.73
C VAL A 150 -0.05 18.62 -10.20
N VAL A 151 -0.85 18.06 -11.07
CA VAL A 151 -1.71 16.91 -10.82
C VAL A 151 -1.04 15.69 -11.44
N ILE A 152 -0.64 14.75 -10.62
CA ILE A 152 0.06 13.53 -11.02
C ILE A 152 -0.94 12.37 -10.95
N PRO A 153 -1.40 11.81 -12.08
CA PRO A 153 -2.33 10.70 -12.09
C PRO A 153 -1.65 9.40 -11.69
N ILE A 154 -2.32 8.58 -10.91
CA ILE A 154 -1.82 7.28 -10.47
C ILE A 154 -2.63 6.18 -11.15
N TYR A 155 -2.10 5.67 -12.25
CA TYR A 155 -2.67 4.57 -13.00
C TYR A 155 -2.05 3.23 -12.62
N VAL A 156 -2.89 2.20 -12.52
CA VAL A 156 -2.47 0.80 -12.49
C VAL A 156 -3.18 0.07 -13.64
N GLY A 157 -2.43 -0.24 -14.66
CA GLY A 157 -3.00 -0.65 -15.94
C GLY A 157 -3.75 0.50 -16.60
N ARG A 158 -5.04 0.30 -16.93
CA ARG A 158 -5.92 1.33 -17.53
C ARG A 158 -6.72 2.12 -16.49
N ASN A 159 -6.65 1.73 -15.20
CA ASN A 159 -7.50 2.33 -14.18
C ASN A 159 -6.78 3.46 -13.47
N LEU A 160 -7.42 4.62 -13.41
CA LEU A 160 -7.03 5.70 -12.53
C LEU A 160 -7.41 5.33 -11.09
N VAL A 161 -6.41 5.07 -10.26
CA VAL A 161 -6.61 4.67 -8.84
C VAL A 161 -6.81 5.92 -7.97
N THR A 162 -6.01 6.95 -8.22
CA THR A 162 -6.02 8.22 -7.51
C THR A 162 -5.15 9.24 -8.25
N TYR A 163 -4.99 10.41 -7.70
CA TYR A 163 -4.02 11.39 -8.16
C TYR A 163 -3.39 12.13 -6.97
N ILE A 164 -2.27 12.78 -7.22
CA ILE A 164 -1.61 13.67 -6.27
C ILE A 164 -1.70 15.09 -6.80
N LYS A 165 -2.06 16.02 -5.92
CA LYS A 165 -2.04 17.45 -6.20
C LYS A 165 -0.85 18.06 -5.44
N ALA A 166 0.19 18.47 -6.15
CA ALA A 166 1.40 19.04 -5.59
C ALA A 166 1.58 20.48 -6.08
N ARG A 167 1.99 21.42 -5.21
CA ARG A 167 2.26 22.79 -5.64
C ARG A 167 3.35 22.83 -6.71
N TRP A 168 3.14 23.67 -7.74
CA TRP A 168 4.14 23.91 -8.78
C TRP A 168 5.46 24.40 -8.17
N LYS A 169 5.41 25.50 -7.43
CA LYS A 169 6.57 26.00 -6.68
C LYS A 169 6.59 25.39 -5.28
N LYS A 170 7.77 24.93 -4.84
CA LYS A 170 7.95 24.43 -3.47
C LYS A 170 7.71 25.58 -2.49
N LYS A 171 6.77 25.39 -1.56
CA LYS A 171 6.52 26.30 -0.44
C LYS A 171 6.87 25.56 0.85
N LYS A 172 7.62 26.20 1.75
CA LYS A 172 7.96 25.63 3.05
C LYS A 172 6.66 25.25 3.80
N GLY A 173 6.57 24.01 4.30
CA GLY A 173 5.38 23.51 4.97
C GLY A 173 4.21 23.10 4.06
N ALA A 174 4.32 23.26 2.71
CA ALA A 174 3.28 22.78 1.80
C ALA A 174 3.33 21.26 1.66
N ILE A 175 2.22 20.61 1.95
CA ILE A 175 2.05 19.18 1.88
C ILE A 175 1.51 18.82 0.48
N SER A 176 2.14 17.82 -0.16
CA SER A 176 1.51 17.10 -1.27
C SER A 176 0.52 16.11 -0.68
N TYR A 177 -0.73 16.10 -1.16
CA TYR A 177 -1.72 15.17 -0.64
C TYR A 177 -2.22 14.25 -1.74
N ILE A 178 -2.55 13.04 -1.31
CA ILE A 178 -3.21 12.05 -2.13
C ILE A 178 -4.71 12.28 -1.96
N VAL A 179 -5.39 12.54 -3.07
CA VAL A 179 -6.84 12.76 -3.08
C VAL A 179 -7.48 11.45 -3.53
N ALA A 180 -7.86 10.59 -2.60
CA ALA A 180 -8.65 9.40 -2.86
C ALA A 180 -9.03 8.64 -1.59
N ASP A 181 -9.85 7.62 -1.76
CA ASP A 181 -10.11 6.62 -0.73
C ASP A 181 -8.79 5.93 -0.31
N ALA A 182 -8.42 6.13 0.95
CA ALA A 182 -7.17 5.62 1.52
C ALA A 182 -7.06 4.09 1.45
N SER A 183 -8.18 3.37 1.47
CA SER A 183 -8.22 1.91 1.36
C SER A 183 -7.78 1.46 -0.04
N ASN A 184 -8.28 2.12 -1.07
CA ASN A 184 -7.93 1.83 -2.45
C ASN A 184 -6.45 2.13 -2.75
N VAL A 185 -5.94 3.25 -2.24
CA VAL A 185 -4.51 3.61 -2.37
C VAL A 185 -3.62 2.58 -1.67
N ARG A 186 -4.00 2.12 -0.47
CA ARG A 186 -3.26 1.12 0.29
C ARG A 186 -3.16 -0.21 -0.43
N ASP A 187 -4.25 -0.65 -1.04
CA ASP A 187 -4.35 -1.99 -1.62
C ASP A 187 -3.85 -2.04 -3.07
N VAL A 188 -4.07 -0.98 -3.85
CA VAL A 188 -3.84 -0.97 -5.30
C VAL A 188 -2.76 0.02 -5.72
N GLY A 189 -2.63 1.16 -5.04
CA GLY A 189 -1.80 2.28 -5.47
C GLY A 189 -0.31 1.95 -5.52
N LEU A 190 0.25 1.95 -6.72
CA LEU A 190 1.69 1.87 -7.01
C LEU A 190 2.00 2.86 -8.13
N PHE A 191 3.05 3.65 -7.98
CA PHE A 191 3.35 4.70 -8.96
C PHE A 191 4.84 4.75 -9.32
N PRO A 192 5.16 4.97 -10.58
CA PRO A 192 4.33 4.89 -11.79
C PRO A 192 4.33 3.46 -12.37
N TYR A 193 3.32 2.69 -12.02
CA TYR A 193 3.24 1.24 -12.33
C TYR A 193 3.43 0.93 -13.82
N ASN A 194 2.73 1.66 -14.69
CA ASN A 194 2.80 1.41 -16.14
C ASN A 194 4.19 1.71 -16.71
N LYS A 195 4.79 2.84 -16.32
CA LYS A 195 6.13 3.23 -16.78
C LYS A 195 7.18 2.20 -16.36
N VAL A 196 7.17 1.77 -15.09
CA VAL A 196 8.10 0.74 -14.61
C VAL A 196 7.88 -0.58 -15.34
N ARG A 197 6.62 -1.03 -15.51
CA ARG A 197 6.32 -2.23 -16.31
C ARG A 197 6.91 -2.14 -17.72
N ASP A 198 6.84 -0.97 -18.36
CA ASP A 198 7.34 -0.80 -19.73
C ASP A 198 8.89 -0.75 -19.76
N MET A 199 9.52 -0.15 -18.76
CA MET A 199 10.98 -0.25 -18.58
C MET A 199 11.46 -1.70 -18.43
N LEU A 200 10.74 -2.51 -17.65
CA LEU A 200 11.13 -3.90 -17.40
C LEU A 200 11.01 -4.81 -18.62
N LYS A 201 10.26 -4.43 -19.65
CA LYS A 201 10.16 -5.18 -20.92
C LYS A 201 11.50 -5.23 -21.66
N THR A 202 12.41 -4.30 -21.40
CA THR A 202 13.72 -4.25 -22.07
C THR A 202 14.72 -5.31 -21.55
N SER A 203 14.35 -6.07 -20.53
CA SER A 203 15.13 -7.17 -19.90
C SER A 203 16.52 -6.79 -19.35
N GLN A 204 16.88 -5.50 -19.36
CA GLN A 204 18.16 -5.03 -18.84
C GLN A 204 18.20 -4.88 -17.32
N TYR A 205 17.02 -4.80 -16.68
CA TYR A 205 16.93 -4.58 -15.25
C TYR A 205 16.77 -5.90 -14.49
N LYS A 206 17.50 -6.04 -13.40
CA LYS A 206 17.42 -7.16 -12.44
C LYS A 206 16.91 -6.72 -11.07
N GLY A 207 16.69 -5.44 -10.88
CA GLY A 207 16.16 -4.87 -9.64
C GLY A 207 15.25 -3.69 -9.87
N VAL A 208 14.30 -3.47 -8.96
CA VAL A 208 13.39 -2.32 -8.93
C VAL A 208 13.39 -1.73 -7.53
N LEU A 209 13.58 -0.42 -7.43
CA LEU A 209 13.51 0.25 -6.14
C LEU A 209 12.05 0.39 -5.68
N LEU A 210 11.82 0.16 -4.39
CA LEU A 210 10.58 0.51 -3.70
C LEU A 210 10.88 1.74 -2.85
N VAL A 211 10.25 2.88 -3.16
CA VAL A 211 10.45 4.18 -2.52
C VAL A 211 9.16 4.69 -1.87
N GLU A 212 9.25 5.70 -1.03
CA GLU A 212 8.09 6.23 -0.32
C GLU A 212 7.18 7.05 -1.22
N GLY A 213 7.74 8.05 -1.90
CA GLY A 213 7.00 9.10 -2.57
C GLY A 213 7.04 9.06 -4.10
N PRO A 214 6.03 9.61 -4.77
CA PRO A 214 6.00 9.69 -6.23
C PRO A 214 7.12 10.53 -6.83
N ARG A 215 7.55 11.60 -6.13
CA ARG A 215 8.67 12.45 -6.58
C ARG A 215 9.96 11.63 -6.66
N ASP A 216 10.21 10.78 -5.65
CA ASP A 216 11.40 9.94 -5.59
C ASP A 216 11.42 8.93 -6.74
N ALA A 217 10.26 8.30 -7.00
CA ALA A 217 10.13 7.37 -8.10
C ALA A 217 10.35 8.05 -9.46
N LEU A 218 9.77 9.23 -9.70
CA LEU A 218 9.96 9.98 -10.95
C LEU A 218 11.41 10.42 -11.13
N PHE A 219 12.03 10.95 -10.09
CA PHE A 219 13.44 11.36 -10.13
C PHE A 219 14.36 10.19 -10.51
N LEU A 220 14.18 9.03 -9.85
CA LEU A 220 14.98 7.85 -10.16
C LEU A 220 14.75 7.34 -11.59
N ILE A 221 13.51 7.35 -12.07
CA ILE A 221 13.16 6.96 -13.43
C ILE A 221 13.77 7.89 -14.46
N ASP A 222 13.79 9.19 -14.20
CA ASP A 222 14.42 10.20 -15.04
C ASP A 222 15.93 9.96 -15.18
N HIS A 223 16.56 9.34 -14.16
CA HIS A 223 17.95 8.88 -14.17
C HIS A 223 18.11 7.43 -14.64
N GLY A 224 17.10 6.84 -15.27
CA GLY A 224 17.14 5.47 -15.83
C GLY A 224 17.13 4.35 -14.78
N ILE A 225 16.63 4.61 -13.57
CA ILE A 225 16.54 3.64 -12.48
C ILE A 225 15.06 3.30 -12.24
N PRO A 226 14.61 2.05 -12.50
CA PRO A 226 13.21 1.68 -12.27
C PRO A 226 12.86 1.74 -10.79
N ALA A 227 11.84 2.54 -10.46
CA ALA A 227 11.39 2.74 -9.08
C ALA A 227 9.86 2.80 -8.98
N LEU A 228 9.31 2.16 -7.94
CA LEU A 228 7.89 2.16 -7.60
C LEU A 228 7.67 2.86 -6.25
N ALA A 229 6.91 3.92 -6.24
CA ALA A 229 6.44 4.56 -5.01
C ALA A 229 5.28 3.77 -4.39
N ILE A 230 5.36 3.54 -3.08
CA ILE A 230 4.31 2.89 -2.30
C ILE A 230 3.23 3.88 -1.81
N LEU A 231 3.43 5.17 -2.05
CA LEU A 231 2.53 6.28 -1.74
C LEU A 231 2.37 6.58 -0.23
N GLY A 232 3.44 6.41 0.52
CA GLY A 232 3.55 6.74 1.95
C GLY A 232 3.90 5.54 2.84
N THR A 233 4.59 5.80 3.96
CA THR A 233 5.11 4.78 4.88
C THR A 233 4.04 3.82 5.42
N ASN A 234 2.80 4.28 5.61
CA ASN A 234 1.68 3.49 6.13
C ASN A 234 0.84 2.82 5.04
N MET A 235 1.20 3.00 3.76
CA MET A 235 0.44 2.51 2.61
C MET A 235 0.92 1.15 2.09
N TRP A 236 1.71 0.41 2.88
CA TRP A 236 2.09 -0.96 2.55
C TRP A 236 1.09 -1.97 3.11
N GLY A 237 0.57 -2.82 2.25
CA GLY A 237 -0.39 -3.86 2.61
C GLY A 237 -0.15 -5.15 1.83
N THR A 238 -0.76 -6.25 2.27
CA THR A 238 -0.59 -7.58 1.66
C THR A 238 -0.94 -7.60 0.17
N GLN A 239 -1.99 -6.89 -0.25
CA GLN A 239 -2.40 -6.86 -1.66
C GLN A 239 -1.38 -6.10 -2.52
N LYS A 240 -0.89 -4.96 -2.04
CA LYS A 240 0.17 -4.19 -2.69
C LYS A 240 1.45 -5.02 -2.82
N GLN A 241 1.85 -5.72 -1.75
CA GLN A 241 3.00 -6.63 -1.78
C GLN A 241 2.85 -7.70 -2.86
N ARG A 242 1.70 -8.38 -2.92
CA ARG A 242 1.43 -9.40 -3.95
C ARG A 242 1.50 -8.83 -5.36
N ARG A 243 1.02 -7.61 -5.56
CA ARG A 243 1.06 -6.92 -6.88
C ARG A 243 2.50 -6.59 -7.28
N VAL A 244 3.29 -6.05 -6.36
CA VAL A 244 4.73 -5.80 -6.59
C VAL A 244 5.43 -7.09 -6.96
N LEU A 245 5.30 -8.13 -6.14
CA LEU A 245 5.97 -9.40 -6.38
C LEU A 245 5.54 -10.06 -7.69
N ARG A 246 4.24 -10.01 -8.03
CA ARG A 246 3.74 -10.52 -9.32
C ARG A 246 4.36 -9.79 -10.51
N LEU A 247 4.45 -8.45 -10.44
CA LEU A 247 5.11 -7.66 -11.48
C LEU A 247 6.59 -8.05 -11.60
N LEU A 248 7.32 -8.06 -10.49
CA LEU A 248 8.75 -8.28 -10.49
C LEU A 248 9.13 -9.71 -10.86
N ASN A 249 8.41 -10.71 -10.38
CA ASN A 249 8.63 -12.11 -10.73
C ASN A 249 8.41 -12.37 -12.24
N LYS A 250 7.41 -11.69 -12.85
CA LYS A 250 7.18 -11.77 -14.29
C LYS A 250 8.40 -11.35 -15.11
N TYR A 251 9.20 -10.43 -14.61
CA TYR A 251 10.39 -9.90 -15.31
C TYR A 251 11.71 -10.31 -14.63
N GLU A 252 11.66 -11.29 -13.73
CA GLU A 252 12.82 -11.83 -13.00
C GLU A 252 13.61 -10.74 -12.26
N CYS A 253 12.90 -9.77 -11.70
CA CYS A 253 13.50 -8.65 -10.98
C CYS A 253 13.37 -8.82 -9.46
N THR A 254 14.40 -8.38 -8.73
CA THR A 254 14.42 -8.37 -7.26
C THR A 254 13.93 -7.02 -6.74
N PRO A 255 12.99 -6.96 -5.78
CA PRO A 255 12.63 -5.72 -5.08
C PRO A 255 13.80 -5.22 -4.23
N ILE A 256 14.06 -3.91 -4.28
CA ILE A 256 15.12 -3.23 -3.52
C ILE A 256 14.45 -2.13 -2.68
N VAL A 257 14.31 -2.34 -1.38
CA VAL A 257 13.66 -1.36 -0.49
C VAL A 257 14.60 -0.19 -0.22
N CYS A 258 14.15 1.03 -0.56
CA CYS A 258 14.90 2.28 -0.44
C CYS A 258 13.99 3.40 0.06
N MET A 259 13.74 3.44 1.38
CA MET A 259 12.91 4.46 2.02
C MET A 259 13.76 5.64 2.49
N ASP A 260 13.10 6.77 2.73
CA ASP A 260 13.73 8.01 3.17
C ASP A 260 14.52 7.82 4.48
N ALA A 261 15.62 8.54 4.59
CA ALA A 261 16.36 8.71 5.83
C ALA A 261 15.80 9.90 6.60
N ASP A 262 14.77 9.67 7.39
CA ASP A 262 14.11 10.72 8.17
C ASP A 262 14.90 11.10 9.43
N LYS A 263 14.72 12.36 9.86
CA LYS A 263 15.01 12.79 11.23
C LYS A 263 14.13 12.05 12.23
N VAL A 264 14.60 12.00 13.46
CA VAL A 264 13.80 11.52 14.59
C VAL A 264 12.65 12.49 14.82
N LYS A 265 11.40 12.01 14.74
CA LYS A 265 10.23 12.81 15.12
C LYS A 265 10.13 12.97 16.63
N ALA A 266 9.28 13.89 17.12
CA ALA A 266 9.08 14.15 18.56
C ALA A 266 8.72 12.89 19.37
N ASN A 267 8.12 11.87 18.74
CA ASN A 267 7.81 10.57 19.35
C ASN A 267 8.96 9.54 19.28
N GLY A 268 10.19 9.95 18.95
CA GLY A 268 11.35 9.06 18.85
C GLY A 268 11.39 8.16 17.60
N VAL A 269 10.43 8.27 16.70
CA VAL A 269 10.29 7.40 15.53
C VAL A 269 10.91 8.04 14.27
N LYS A 270 11.57 7.23 13.46
CA LYS A 270 12.00 7.53 12.09
C LYS A 270 11.10 6.77 11.12
N PRO A 271 10.06 7.39 10.51
CA PRO A 271 9.03 6.69 9.75
C PRO A 271 9.56 5.89 8.56
N GLY A 272 10.43 6.48 7.74
CA GLY A 272 11.01 5.82 6.57
C GLY A 272 11.83 4.59 6.95
N GLN A 273 12.69 4.70 7.97
CA GLN A 273 13.50 3.56 8.44
C GLN A 273 12.63 2.46 9.07
N LYS A 274 11.52 2.83 9.74
CA LYS A 274 10.54 1.87 10.25
C LYS A 274 9.88 1.14 9.09
N ALA A 275 9.34 1.87 8.12
CA ALA A 275 8.71 1.30 6.93
C ALA A 275 9.68 0.39 6.17
N GLN A 276 10.94 0.80 5.98
CA GLN A 276 11.96 -0.02 5.34
C GLN A 276 12.15 -1.37 6.03
N ARG A 277 12.22 -1.38 7.38
CA ARG A 277 12.37 -2.64 8.13
C ARG A 277 11.15 -3.55 7.97
N GLU A 278 9.95 -2.98 8.04
CA GLU A 278 8.69 -3.72 7.95
C GLU A 278 8.49 -4.31 6.56
N ILE A 279 8.68 -3.52 5.50
CA ILE A 279 8.57 -3.96 4.10
C ILE A 279 9.61 -5.02 3.78
N TYR A 280 10.86 -4.79 4.17
CA TYR A 280 11.96 -5.74 3.96
C TYR A 280 11.66 -7.09 4.63
N LYS A 281 11.24 -7.09 5.90
CA LYS A 281 10.87 -8.30 6.64
C LYS A 281 9.69 -9.03 5.99
N ALA A 282 8.67 -8.28 5.57
CA ALA A 282 7.46 -8.84 4.95
C ALA A 282 7.77 -9.54 3.62
N ILE A 283 8.64 -8.96 2.79
CA ILE A 283 9.03 -9.57 1.51
C ILE A 283 10.01 -10.73 1.73
N LYS A 284 11.01 -10.56 2.61
CA LYS A 284 12.09 -11.53 2.84
C LYS A 284 11.58 -12.88 3.34
N LYS A 285 10.39 -12.91 3.93
CA LYS A 285 9.78 -14.14 4.43
C LYS A 285 9.65 -15.21 3.35
N ASP A 286 9.28 -14.80 2.12
CA ASP A 286 8.92 -15.74 1.05
C ASP A 286 9.62 -15.41 -0.29
N ASN A 287 10.38 -14.30 -0.38
CA ASN A 287 10.98 -13.84 -1.64
C ASN A 287 12.36 -13.19 -1.41
N PRO A 288 13.26 -13.26 -2.39
CA PRO A 288 14.50 -12.51 -2.35
C PRO A 288 14.21 -11.00 -2.34
N VAL A 289 14.95 -10.25 -1.52
CA VAL A 289 14.83 -8.80 -1.42
C VAL A 289 16.16 -8.18 -1.01
N LYS A 290 16.48 -7.04 -1.60
CA LYS A 290 17.63 -6.19 -1.22
C LYS A 290 17.14 -4.93 -0.52
N LYS A 291 18.05 -4.18 0.10
CA LYS A 291 17.77 -2.85 0.66
C LYS A 291 18.94 -1.92 0.47
N ILE A 292 18.64 -0.64 0.22
CA ILE A 292 19.59 0.47 0.23
C ILE A 292 19.34 1.25 1.51
N ASN A 293 20.39 1.49 2.28
CA ASN A 293 20.28 2.21 3.56
C ASN A 293 20.71 3.66 3.36
N LEU A 294 19.76 4.55 3.06
CA LEU A 294 20.00 5.98 2.89
C LEU A 294 20.51 6.66 4.17
N GLU A 295 20.16 6.16 5.36
CA GLU A 295 20.68 6.69 6.63
C GLU A 295 22.21 6.55 6.71
N LYS A 296 22.76 5.43 6.22
CA LYS A 296 24.22 5.26 6.18
C LYS A 296 24.87 6.20 5.17
N ILE A 297 24.21 6.46 4.04
CA ILE A 297 24.68 7.40 3.03
C ILE A 297 24.63 8.82 3.56
N ALA A 298 23.50 9.22 4.16
CA ALA A 298 23.32 10.52 4.78
C ALA A 298 24.40 10.81 5.85
N LYS A 299 24.63 9.86 6.78
CA LYS A 299 25.67 9.99 7.81
C LYS A 299 27.08 10.20 7.22
N LYS A 300 27.42 9.47 6.14
CA LYS A 300 28.73 9.66 5.46
C LYS A 300 28.86 11.02 4.80
N ALA A 301 27.73 11.60 4.36
CA ALA A 301 27.66 12.92 3.75
C ALA A 301 27.47 14.05 4.77
N GLY A 302 27.40 13.77 6.08
CA GLY A 302 27.13 14.76 7.12
C GLY A 302 25.70 15.30 7.10
N LEU A 303 24.74 14.56 6.53
CA LEU A 303 23.35 14.96 6.39
C LEU A 303 22.50 14.29 7.47
N GLU A 304 21.50 15.01 7.97
CA GLU A 304 20.53 14.49 8.93
C GLU A 304 19.35 13.77 8.26
N GLU A 305 19.03 14.17 7.03
CA GLU A 305 17.95 13.63 6.20
C GLU A 305 18.46 13.39 4.79
N LEU A 306 17.90 12.38 4.13
CA LEU A 306 18.18 12.12 2.71
C LEU A 306 16.99 11.38 2.10
N ASP A 307 16.44 11.92 1.03
CA ASP A 307 15.45 11.25 0.18
C ASP A 307 16.09 10.79 -1.14
N PRO A 308 15.50 9.79 -1.84
CA PRO A 308 16.03 9.32 -3.12
C PRO A 308 16.12 10.40 -4.18
N ALA A 309 15.26 11.44 -4.16
CA ALA A 309 15.26 12.54 -5.11
C ALA A 309 16.30 13.64 -4.79
N SER A 310 17.14 13.42 -3.78
CA SER A 310 18.24 14.31 -3.39
C SER A 310 19.61 13.64 -3.51
N LEU A 311 19.68 12.47 -4.17
CA LEU A 311 20.93 11.73 -4.37
C LEU A 311 21.83 12.40 -5.42
N ASP A 312 23.14 12.38 -5.17
CA ASP A 312 24.15 12.83 -6.11
C ASP A 312 24.39 11.85 -7.26
N ASP A 313 24.99 12.31 -8.35
CA ASP A 313 25.28 11.53 -9.55
C ASP A 313 26.13 10.30 -9.26
N LYS A 314 27.06 10.39 -8.31
CA LYS A 314 27.94 9.27 -7.93
C LYS A 314 27.12 8.14 -7.27
N THR A 315 26.23 8.50 -6.37
CA THR A 315 25.34 7.55 -5.70
C THR A 315 24.32 6.97 -6.69
N LEU A 316 23.76 7.79 -7.59
CA LEU A 316 22.85 7.32 -8.65
C LEU A 316 23.53 6.32 -9.58
N LYS A 317 24.78 6.54 -9.99
CA LYS A 317 25.56 5.57 -10.80
C LYS A 317 25.74 4.23 -10.06
N LEU A 318 26.03 4.25 -8.75
CA LEU A 318 26.15 3.04 -7.95
C LEU A 318 24.82 2.28 -7.88
N ILE A 319 23.72 2.98 -7.61
CA ILE A 319 22.38 2.38 -7.54
C ILE A 319 21.99 1.80 -8.90
N ARG A 320 22.24 2.54 -9.98
CA ARG A 320 22.00 2.05 -11.35
C ARG A 320 22.77 0.76 -11.63
N GLY A 321 24.02 0.65 -11.18
CA GLY A 321 24.78 -0.60 -11.27
C GLY A 321 24.17 -1.75 -10.47
N VAL A 322 23.46 -1.49 -9.38
CA VAL A 322 22.76 -2.51 -8.57
C VAL A 322 21.48 -3.01 -9.24
N VAL A 323 20.75 -2.15 -9.95
CA VAL A 323 19.50 -2.52 -10.62
C VAL A 323 19.71 -3.17 -11.99
N LEU A 324 20.88 -3.01 -12.60
CA LEU A 324 21.27 -3.62 -13.88
C LEU A 324 21.96 -5.00 -13.71
N ARG A 325 22.36 -5.36 -12.51
CA ARG A 325 23.00 -6.63 -12.14
C ARG A 325 21.99 -7.60 -11.55
#